data_594e8569b841f61cb99c1863d495572d
#
_entry.id   594e8569b841f61cb99c1863d495572d
#
_cell.length_a   1.000
_cell.length_b   1.000
_cell.length_c   1.000
_cell.angle_alpha   90.00
_cell.angle_beta   90.00
_cell.angle_gamma   90.00
#
_symmetry.space_group_name_H-M   'P 1'
#
loop_
_entity.id
_entity.type
_entity.pdbx_description
1 polymer ?
#
loop_
_entity_poly.entity_id
_entity_poly.type
_entity_poly.pdbx_seq_one_letter_code
_entity_poly.pdbx_strand_id
1 'polypeptide(L)'
;TDGGGLGKIRELCGWAVRLSVKGLCAVFTAYLSLSRVLTGSADAMAVKAAQAAFSGMVPVVGSILSDASESLLASAGLIRSAAGAFGMLAVLAMALAPFARLGAFYLALRLAGAIGADAVSKAHAGLISNLASAMGYMLAIAASTLWMSLVSVSYTHLTLPTSDLV
;
A
#
# COMPACT_ATOMS: atom_id res chain seq x y z
N THR A 1 -1.03 40.65 -18.60
CA THR A 1 -2.36 40.43 -17.95
C THR A 1 -2.92 39.02 -18.13
N ASP A 2 -2.20 38.10 -18.81
CA ASP A 2 -2.75 36.78 -19.17
C ASP A 2 -2.28 35.60 -18.29
N GLY A 3 -1.61 35.86 -17.20
CA GLY A 3 -1.15 34.81 -16.27
C GLY A 3 -2.18 34.31 -15.24
N GLY A 4 -3.29 35.03 -15.06
CA GLY A 4 -4.25 34.73 -14.01
C GLY A 4 -5.10 33.47 -14.20
N GLY A 5 -5.46 33.16 -15.44
CA GLY A 5 -6.30 32.01 -15.77
C GLY A 5 -5.55 30.68 -15.69
N LEU A 6 -4.39 30.59 -16.32
CA LEU A 6 -3.54 29.39 -16.32
C LEU A 6 -3.02 29.04 -14.93
N GLY A 7 -2.71 30.05 -14.10
CA GLY A 7 -2.34 29.85 -12.70
C GLY A 7 -3.45 29.21 -11.87
N LYS A 8 -4.68 29.68 -12.05
CA LYS A 8 -5.85 29.10 -11.37
C LYS A 8 -6.16 27.69 -11.81
N ILE A 9 -6.05 27.40 -13.14
CA ILE A 9 -6.23 26.04 -13.66
C ILE A 9 -5.19 25.09 -13.07
N ARG A 10 -3.92 25.49 -13.00
CA ARG A 10 -2.86 24.70 -12.38
C ARG A 10 -3.15 24.39 -10.91
N GLU A 11 -3.62 25.39 -10.17
CA GLU A 11 -3.94 25.26 -8.75
C GLU A 11 -5.13 24.32 -8.53
N LEU A 12 -6.16 24.42 -9.36
CA LEU A 12 -7.31 23.52 -9.36
C LEU A 12 -6.90 22.09 -9.72
N CYS A 13 -6.10 21.88 -10.74
CA CYS A 13 -5.58 20.56 -11.09
C CYS A 13 -4.75 19.95 -9.94
N GLY A 14 -3.89 20.74 -9.33
CA GLY A 14 -3.09 20.30 -8.19
C GLY A 14 -3.92 19.98 -6.94
N TRP A 15 -4.97 20.74 -6.70
CA TRP A 15 -5.93 20.45 -5.64
C TRP A 15 -6.72 19.16 -5.93
N ALA A 16 -7.22 19.00 -7.15
CA ALA A 16 -7.97 17.83 -7.58
C ALA A 16 -7.12 16.54 -7.45
N VAL A 17 -5.88 16.55 -7.91
CA VAL A 17 -4.95 15.41 -7.78
C VAL A 17 -4.72 15.05 -6.32
N ARG A 18 -4.44 16.05 -5.48
CA ARG A 18 -4.23 15.82 -4.03
C ARG A 18 -5.46 15.26 -3.35
N LEU A 19 -6.64 15.78 -3.68
CA LEU A 19 -7.90 15.30 -3.13
C LEU A 19 -8.19 13.87 -3.56
N SER A 20 -8.03 13.56 -4.85
CA SER A 20 -8.25 12.23 -5.41
C SER A 20 -7.31 11.19 -4.80
N VAL A 21 -6.01 11.49 -4.71
CA VAL A 21 -5.02 10.59 -4.12
C VAL A 21 -5.34 10.32 -2.65
N LYS A 22 -5.61 11.37 -1.87
CA LYS A 22 -5.96 11.22 -0.44
C LYS A 22 -7.26 10.44 -0.26
N GLY A 23 -8.28 10.77 -1.02
CA GLY A 23 -9.58 10.10 -0.96
C GLY A 23 -9.48 8.62 -1.31
N LEU A 24 -8.78 8.29 -2.40
CA LEU A 24 -8.59 6.92 -2.84
C LEU A 24 -7.81 6.09 -1.81
N CYS A 25 -6.72 6.63 -1.27
CA CYS A 25 -5.96 5.97 -0.20
C CYS A 25 -6.81 5.74 1.06
N ALA A 26 -7.61 6.74 1.46
CA ALA A 26 -8.45 6.63 2.64
C ALA A 26 -9.55 5.58 2.46
N VAL A 27 -10.27 5.60 1.33
CA VAL A 27 -11.32 4.62 1.01
C VAL A 27 -10.74 3.21 0.93
N PHE A 28 -9.60 3.05 0.24
CA PHE A 28 -8.93 1.76 0.11
C PHE A 28 -8.51 1.19 1.47
N THR A 29 -7.88 2.02 2.31
CA THR A 29 -7.45 1.61 3.66
C THR A 29 -8.64 1.27 4.55
N ALA A 30 -9.71 2.07 4.51
CA ALA A 30 -10.93 1.82 5.26
C ALA A 30 -11.61 0.51 4.80
N TYR A 31 -11.71 0.27 3.50
CA TYR A 31 -12.26 -0.97 2.94
C TYR A 31 -11.49 -2.20 3.43
N LEU A 32 -10.16 -2.19 3.33
CA LEU A 32 -9.35 -3.32 3.77
C LEU A 32 -9.41 -3.52 5.29
N SER A 33 -9.44 -2.44 6.07
CA SER A 33 -9.58 -2.52 7.52
C SER A 33 -10.92 -3.15 7.93
N LEU A 34 -12.01 -2.75 7.27
CA LEU A 34 -13.34 -3.30 7.52
C LEU A 34 -13.42 -4.78 7.11
N SER A 35 -12.89 -5.13 5.93
CA SER A 35 -12.84 -6.51 5.45
C SER A 35 -12.06 -7.41 6.41
N ARG A 36 -10.95 -6.91 6.97
CA ARG A 36 -10.16 -7.67 7.95
C ARG A 36 -10.92 -7.98 9.23
N VAL A 37 -11.70 -7.02 9.74
CA VAL A 37 -12.52 -7.21 10.95
C VAL A 37 -13.60 -8.27 10.70
N LEU A 38 -14.25 -8.24 9.54
CA LEU A 38 -15.30 -9.17 9.19
C LEU A 38 -14.77 -10.60 8.97
N THR A 39 -13.65 -10.74 8.26
CA THR A 39 -13.08 -12.07 7.93
C THR A 39 -12.36 -12.69 9.14
N GLY A 40 -11.59 -11.91 9.89
CA GLY A 40 -10.82 -12.43 11.03
C GLY A 40 -11.68 -12.98 12.18
N SER A 41 -12.89 -12.44 12.39
CA SER A 41 -13.81 -12.96 13.40
C SER A 41 -14.46 -14.29 12.97
N ALA A 42 -14.76 -14.46 11.68
CA ALA A 42 -15.33 -15.69 11.15
C ALA A 42 -14.32 -16.87 11.21
N ASP A 43 -13.07 -16.63 10.84
CA ASP A 43 -12.01 -17.64 10.86
C ASP A 43 -11.70 -18.13 12.28
N ALA A 44 -11.64 -17.22 13.26
CA ALA A 44 -11.37 -17.59 14.65
C ALA A 44 -12.53 -18.43 15.26
N MET A 45 -13.76 -18.17 14.86
CA MET A 45 -14.92 -18.95 15.28
C MET A 45 -14.96 -20.33 14.62
N ALA A 46 -14.62 -20.43 13.32
CA ALA A 46 -14.58 -21.70 12.59
C ALA A 46 -13.51 -22.65 13.17
N VAL A 47 -12.32 -22.15 13.47
CA VAL A 47 -11.24 -22.94 14.10
C VAL A 47 -11.66 -23.42 15.48
N LYS A 48 -12.26 -22.57 16.31
CA LYS A 48 -12.76 -22.98 17.64
C LYS A 48 -13.90 -24.00 17.56
N ALA A 49 -14.79 -23.85 16.62
CA ALA A 49 -15.90 -24.81 16.41
C ALA A 49 -15.36 -26.17 15.95
N ALA A 50 -14.38 -26.21 15.04
CA ALA A 50 -13.73 -27.44 14.62
C ALA A 50 -13.00 -28.12 15.80
N GLN A 51 -12.21 -27.38 16.58
CA GLN A 51 -11.54 -27.90 17.78
C GLN A 51 -12.52 -28.47 18.80
N ALA A 52 -13.66 -27.78 19.04
CA ALA A 52 -14.69 -28.26 19.96
C ALA A 52 -15.38 -29.54 19.46
N ALA A 53 -15.60 -29.68 18.15
CA ALA A 53 -16.18 -30.88 17.55
C ALA A 53 -15.25 -32.09 17.66
N PHE A 54 -13.95 -31.91 17.46
CA PHE A 54 -12.96 -33.00 17.57
C PHE A 54 -12.66 -33.41 19.02
N SER A 55 -12.58 -32.46 19.95
CA SER A 55 -12.34 -32.76 21.37
C SER A 55 -13.51 -33.47 22.05
N GLY A 56 -14.72 -33.37 21.53
CA GLY A 56 -15.91 -34.06 22.07
C GLY A 56 -16.06 -35.53 21.65
N MET A 57 -15.35 -35.97 20.60
CA MET A 57 -15.57 -37.33 20.03
C MET A 57 -14.71 -38.43 20.66
N VAL A 58 -13.47 -38.19 21.11
CA VAL A 58 -12.62 -39.23 21.71
C VAL A 58 -11.63 -38.59 22.72
N PRO A 59 -11.72 -38.86 24.04
CA PRO A 59 -10.97 -38.16 25.06
C PRO A 59 -9.44 -38.38 25.05
N VAL A 60 -8.96 -39.45 24.45
CA VAL A 60 -7.52 -39.80 24.46
C VAL A 60 -6.82 -39.49 23.14
N VAL A 61 -7.53 -39.57 22.01
CA VAL A 61 -6.97 -39.28 20.68
C VAL A 61 -7.15 -37.80 20.32
N GLY A 62 -8.14 -37.14 20.92
CA GLY A 62 -8.47 -35.74 20.67
C GLY A 62 -7.35 -34.78 21.09
N SER A 63 -6.61 -35.03 22.16
CA SER A 63 -5.50 -34.18 22.61
C SER A 63 -4.31 -34.23 21.64
N ILE A 64 -3.92 -35.44 21.21
CA ILE A 64 -2.78 -35.62 20.28
C ILE A 64 -3.09 -35.00 18.91
N LEU A 65 -4.34 -35.14 18.46
CA LEU A 65 -4.76 -34.57 17.18
C LEU A 65 -4.92 -33.03 17.27
N SER A 66 -5.35 -32.51 18.42
CA SER A 66 -5.41 -31.08 18.69
C SER A 66 -3.99 -30.46 18.70
N ASP A 67 -3.03 -31.06 19.39
CA ASP A 67 -1.65 -30.60 19.47
C ASP A 67 -0.95 -30.64 18.10
N ALA A 68 -1.20 -31.71 17.32
CA ALA A 68 -0.70 -31.83 15.96
C ALA A 68 -1.32 -30.76 15.02
N SER A 69 -2.61 -30.51 15.14
CA SER A 69 -3.32 -29.49 14.37
C SER A 69 -2.85 -28.08 14.72
N GLU A 70 -2.62 -27.79 16.01
CA GLU A 70 -2.08 -26.51 16.46
C GLU A 70 -0.66 -26.28 15.96
N SER A 71 0.19 -27.30 15.98
CA SER A 71 1.54 -27.25 15.42
C SER A 71 1.56 -27.02 13.92
N LEU A 72 0.66 -27.67 13.16
CA LEU A 72 0.50 -27.47 11.72
C LEU A 72 0.01 -26.06 11.40
N LEU A 73 -0.98 -25.54 12.14
CA LEU A 73 -1.49 -24.19 11.97
C LEU A 73 -0.42 -23.14 12.30
N ALA A 74 0.36 -23.35 13.35
CA ALA A 74 1.48 -22.47 13.70
C ALA A 74 2.55 -22.46 12.61
N SER A 75 2.90 -23.63 12.06
CA SER A 75 3.87 -23.77 10.97
C SER A 75 3.38 -23.11 9.68
N ALA A 76 2.12 -23.30 9.32
CA ALA A 76 1.50 -22.64 8.18
C ALA A 76 1.47 -21.12 8.35
N GLY A 77 1.22 -20.62 9.57
CA GLY A 77 1.28 -19.20 9.91
C GLY A 77 2.68 -18.60 9.72
N LEU A 78 3.72 -19.33 10.09
CA LEU A 78 5.12 -18.90 9.88
C LEU A 78 5.48 -18.82 8.39
N ILE A 79 5.15 -19.83 7.61
CA ILE A 79 5.38 -19.85 6.15
C ILE A 79 4.66 -18.68 5.48
N ARG A 80 3.41 -18.45 5.86
CA ARG A 80 2.58 -17.36 5.37
C ARG A 80 3.18 -15.98 5.71
N SER A 81 3.62 -15.78 6.95
CA SER A 81 4.29 -14.55 7.38
C SER A 81 5.58 -14.31 6.59
N ALA A 82 6.39 -15.34 6.40
CA ALA A 82 7.60 -15.27 5.58
C ALA A 82 7.28 -14.90 4.12
N ALA A 83 6.31 -15.58 3.50
CA ALA A 83 5.88 -15.27 2.13
C ALA A 83 5.38 -13.83 1.99
N GLY A 84 4.63 -13.32 2.97
CA GLY A 84 4.17 -11.94 3.02
C GLY A 84 5.32 -10.94 3.10
N ALA A 85 6.32 -11.20 3.94
CA ALA A 85 7.50 -10.36 4.06
C ALA A 85 8.30 -10.32 2.76
N PHE A 86 8.53 -11.47 2.12
CA PHE A 86 9.18 -11.53 0.80
C PHE A 86 8.38 -10.80 -0.27
N GLY A 87 7.04 -10.93 -0.30
CA GLY A 87 6.17 -10.22 -1.21
C GLY A 87 6.28 -8.69 -1.06
N MET A 88 6.28 -8.20 0.17
CA MET A 88 6.47 -6.76 0.44
C MET A 88 7.86 -6.27 0.01
N LEU A 89 8.91 -7.04 0.27
CA LEU A 89 10.27 -6.68 -0.17
C LEU A 89 10.38 -6.68 -1.70
N ALA A 90 9.77 -7.63 -2.38
CA ALA A 90 9.74 -7.69 -3.84
C ALA A 90 9.03 -6.47 -4.45
N VAL A 91 7.86 -6.09 -3.93
CA VAL A 91 7.13 -4.89 -4.37
C VAL A 91 7.97 -3.63 -4.15
N LEU A 92 8.60 -3.51 -2.97
CA LEU A 92 9.47 -2.38 -2.65
C LEU A 92 10.69 -2.31 -3.59
N ALA A 93 11.34 -3.44 -3.84
CA ALA A 93 12.49 -3.52 -4.74
C ALA A 93 12.13 -3.13 -6.18
N MET A 94 10.99 -3.61 -6.70
CA MET A 94 10.52 -3.23 -8.03
C MET A 94 10.17 -1.74 -8.14
N ALA A 95 9.59 -1.17 -7.09
CA ALA A 95 9.19 0.23 -7.08
C ALA A 95 10.37 1.19 -6.86
N LEU A 96 11.46 0.73 -6.27
CA LEU A 96 12.59 1.58 -5.90
C LEU A 96 13.22 2.28 -7.11
N ALA A 97 13.44 1.57 -8.21
CA ALA A 97 14.07 2.12 -9.41
C ALA A 97 13.24 3.24 -10.08
N PRO A 98 11.94 3.06 -10.40
CA PRO A 98 11.13 4.13 -10.99
C PRO A 98 10.92 5.29 -9.99
N PHE A 99 10.78 5.00 -8.71
CA PHE A 99 10.62 6.01 -7.68
C PHE A 99 11.88 6.88 -7.52
N ALA A 100 13.06 6.26 -7.50
CA ALA A 100 14.34 6.96 -7.43
C ALA A 100 14.56 7.85 -8.66
N ARG A 101 14.22 7.36 -9.87
CA ARG A 101 14.31 8.16 -11.11
C ARG A 101 13.42 9.39 -11.06
N LEU A 102 12.13 9.23 -10.70
CA LEU A 102 11.19 10.35 -10.57
C LEU A 102 11.65 11.34 -9.49
N GLY A 103 12.13 10.84 -8.35
CA GLY A 103 12.68 11.66 -7.27
C GLY A 103 13.90 12.46 -7.70
N ALA A 104 14.84 11.84 -8.42
CA ALA A 104 16.02 12.51 -8.96
C ALA A 104 15.65 13.62 -9.95
N PHE A 105 14.72 13.37 -10.89
CA PHE A 105 14.23 14.41 -11.80
C PHE A 105 13.52 15.54 -11.06
N TYR A 106 12.69 15.23 -10.08
CA TYR A 106 12.04 16.24 -9.25
C TYR A 106 13.06 17.13 -8.53
N LEU A 107 14.08 16.54 -7.89
CA LEU A 107 15.13 17.25 -7.19
C LEU A 107 15.97 18.08 -8.15
N ALA A 108 16.36 17.52 -9.30
CA ALA A 108 17.13 18.24 -10.31
C ALA A 108 16.39 19.49 -10.81
N LEU A 109 15.10 19.39 -11.11
CA LEU A 109 14.28 20.52 -11.54
C LEU A 109 14.10 21.55 -10.42
N ARG A 110 13.96 21.11 -9.17
CA ARG A 110 13.89 22.02 -8.01
C ARG A 110 15.19 22.77 -7.79
N LEU A 111 16.32 22.09 -7.87
CA LEU A 111 17.63 22.70 -7.76
C LEU A 111 17.93 23.64 -8.94
N ALA A 112 17.61 23.23 -10.17
CA ALA A 112 17.77 24.09 -11.34
C ALA A 112 16.92 25.37 -11.21
N GLY A 113 15.69 25.25 -10.71
CA GLY A 113 14.83 26.41 -10.44
C GLY A 113 15.37 27.33 -9.35
N ALA A 114 15.98 26.75 -8.29
CA ALA A 114 16.55 27.52 -7.20
C ALA A 114 17.84 28.29 -7.61
N ILE A 115 18.75 27.60 -8.32
CA ILE A 115 20.02 28.19 -8.78
C ILE A 115 19.76 29.17 -9.93
N GLY A 116 18.83 28.87 -10.82
CA GLY A 116 18.53 29.70 -12.00
C GLY A 116 17.61 30.88 -11.71
N ALA A 117 17.09 31.05 -10.49
CA ALA A 117 16.08 32.06 -10.18
C ALA A 117 16.52 33.50 -10.53
N ASP A 118 17.81 33.81 -10.33
CA ASP A 118 18.38 35.13 -10.58
C ASP A 118 19.02 35.27 -11.97
N ALA A 119 19.33 34.13 -12.63
CA ALA A 119 20.04 34.11 -13.90
C ALA A 119 19.15 33.99 -15.14
N VAL A 120 17.86 33.59 -14.94
CA VAL A 120 16.94 33.25 -16.03
C VAL A 120 15.75 34.19 -16.05
N SER A 121 15.19 34.47 -17.24
CA SER A 121 13.97 35.29 -17.36
C SER A 121 12.80 34.67 -16.57
N LYS A 122 11.90 35.52 -16.06
CA LYS A 122 10.73 35.10 -15.26
C LYS A 122 9.86 34.04 -15.97
N ALA A 123 9.81 34.07 -17.31
CA ALA A 123 9.08 33.11 -18.11
C ALA A 123 9.69 31.70 -18.02
N HIS A 124 11.01 31.58 -18.14
CA HIS A 124 11.72 30.32 -18.06
C HIS A 124 11.72 29.76 -16.62
N ALA A 125 11.91 30.63 -15.61
CA ALA A 125 11.78 30.24 -14.22
C ALA A 125 10.39 29.68 -13.90
N GLY A 126 9.34 30.27 -14.47
CA GLY A 126 7.95 29.77 -14.37
C GLY A 126 7.78 28.39 -14.99
N LEU A 127 8.38 28.13 -16.15
CA LEU A 127 8.34 26.81 -16.81
C LEU A 127 9.02 25.73 -15.97
N ILE A 128 10.22 25.99 -15.45
CA ILE A 128 10.95 25.04 -14.59
C ILE A 128 10.15 24.73 -13.33
N SER A 129 9.55 25.74 -12.69
CA SER A 129 8.72 25.55 -11.49
C SER A 129 7.46 24.72 -11.79
N ASN A 130 6.85 24.93 -12.96
CA ASN A 130 5.68 24.15 -13.38
C ASN A 130 6.05 22.69 -13.64
N LEU A 131 7.18 22.45 -14.32
CA LEU A 131 7.67 21.11 -14.61
C LEU A 131 8.07 20.37 -13.32
N ALA A 132 8.74 21.04 -12.39
CA ALA A 132 9.03 20.49 -11.07
C ALA A 132 7.75 20.13 -10.30
N SER A 133 6.71 20.97 -10.39
CA SER A 133 5.41 20.67 -9.75
C SER A 133 4.74 19.46 -10.38
N ALA A 134 4.77 19.32 -11.71
CA ALA A 134 4.23 18.15 -12.41
C ALA A 134 4.96 16.86 -12.00
N MET A 135 6.29 16.89 -11.92
CA MET A 135 7.09 15.76 -11.42
C MET A 135 6.75 15.41 -9.96
N GLY A 136 6.50 16.42 -9.12
CA GLY A 136 6.05 16.22 -7.74
C GLY A 136 4.69 15.52 -7.65
N TYR A 137 3.76 15.83 -8.55
CA TYR A 137 2.47 15.12 -8.61
C TYR A 137 2.63 13.67 -9.09
N MET A 138 3.48 13.41 -10.09
CA MET A 138 3.79 12.05 -10.54
C MET A 138 4.43 11.22 -9.41
N LEU A 139 5.33 11.82 -8.64
CA LEU A 139 5.94 11.17 -7.49
C LEU A 139 4.91 10.85 -6.40
N ALA A 140 3.97 11.77 -6.14
CA ALA A 140 2.89 11.54 -5.17
C ALA A 140 1.95 10.41 -5.61
N ILE A 141 1.61 10.33 -6.89
CA ILE A 141 0.80 9.24 -7.46
C ILE A 141 1.56 7.91 -7.34
N ALA A 142 2.83 7.88 -7.71
CA ALA A 142 3.67 6.68 -7.59
C ALA A 142 3.79 6.21 -6.12
N ALA A 143 3.97 7.14 -5.19
CA ALA A 143 4.00 6.83 -3.76
C ALA A 143 2.67 6.26 -3.24
N SER A 144 1.53 6.81 -3.68
CA SER A 144 0.21 6.30 -3.29
C SER A 144 -0.06 4.91 -3.86
N THR A 145 0.35 4.65 -5.10
CA THR A 145 0.24 3.33 -5.73
C THR A 145 1.09 2.30 -5.00
N LEU A 146 2.32 2.66 -4.64
CA LEU A 146 3.21 1.80 -3.84
C LEU A 146 2.60 1.49 -2.48
N TRP A 147 2.08 2.50 -1.80
CA TRP A 147 1.38 2.33 -0.52
C TRP A 147 0.21 1.35 -0.63
N MET A 148 -0.66 1.54 -1.62
CA MET A 148 -1.79 0.64 -1.85
C MET A 148 -1.34 -0.79 -2.15
N SER A 149 -0.27 -0.96 -2.95
CA SER A 149 0.30 -2.26 -3.27
C SER A 149 0.85 -2.96 -2.03
N LEU A 150 1.60 -2.25 -1.17
CA LEU A 150 2.12 -2.79 0.09
C LEU A 150 1.00 -3.21 1.04
N VAL A 151 -0.03 -2.38 1.19
CA VAL A 151 -1.19 -2.69 2.03
C VAL A 151 -1.95 -3.89 1.45
N SER A 152 -2.14 -3.96 0.13
CA SER A 152 -2.79 -5.08 -0.54
C SER A 152 -2.04 -6.40 -0.35
N VAL A 153 -0.71 -6.39 -0.55
CA VAL A 153 0.14 -7.57 -0.32
C VAL A 153 0.10 -8.00 1.14
N SER A 154 0.20 -7.05 2.07
CA SER A 154 0.07 -7.33 3.49
C SER A 154 -1.29 -7.96 3.82
N TYR A 155 -2.37 -7.44 3.22
CA TYR A 155 -3.70 -7.97 3.43
C TYR A 155 -3.83 -9.40 2.87
N THR A 156 -3.45 -9.65 1.63
CA THR A 156 -3.59 -10.96 0.98
C THR A 156 -2.76 -12.04 1.67
N HIS A 157 -1.57 -11.72 2.15
CA HIS A 157 -0.71 -12.68 2.82
C HIS A 157 -1.05 -12.91 4.30
N LEU A 158 -1.70 -11.95 4.98
CA LEU A 158 -2.11 -12.10 6.37
C LEU A 158 -3.53 -12.65 6.54
N THR A 159 -4.39 -12.52 5.54
CA THR A 159 -5.83 -12.83 5.66
C THR A 159 -6.35 -13.87 4.68
N LEU A 160 -5.50 -14.71 4.06
CA LEU A 160 -6.02 -15.83 3.26
C LEU A 160 -6.92 -16.70 4.15
N PRO A 161 -8.19 -16.90 3.79
CA PRO A 161 -9.08 -17.76 4.55
C PRO A 161 -8.56 -19.20 4.51
N THR A 162 -8.67 -19.89 5.64
CA THR A 162 -8.41 -21.33 5.76
C THR A 162 -9.46 -22.18 5.05
N SER A 163 -10.40 -21.55 4.35
CA SER A 163 -11.52 -22.21 3.65
C SER A 163 -11.11 -23.08 2.46
N ASP A 164 -9.89 -22.98 1.96
CA ASP A 164 -9.43 -23.78 0.81
C ASP A 164 -8.75 -25.10 1.23
N LEU A 165 -8.84 -25.50 2.50
CA LEU A 165 -8.26 -26.75 3.03
C LEU A 165 -9.34 -27.73 3.54
N VAL A 166 -10.60 -27.63 3.05
CA VAL A 166 -11.63 -28.63 3.32
C VAL A 166 -12.10 -29.28 2.02
#